data_76046eaee97671aa44fdcd93c8484a29
#
_entry.id   76046eaee97671aa44fdcd93c8484a29
#
_cell.length_a   1.000
_cell.length_b   1.000
_cell.length_c   1.000
_cell.angle_alpha   90.00
_cell.angle_beta   90.00
_cell.angle_gamma   90.00
#
_symmetry.space_group_name_H-M   'P 1'
#
loop_
_entity.id
_entity.type
_entity.pdbx_description
1 polymer ?
#
loop_
_entity_poly.entity_id
_entity_poly.type
_entity_poly.pdbx_seq_one_letter_code
_entity_poly.pdbx_strand_id
1 'polypeptide(L)'
;EIYTLSLHDALPICVSSLQGVDGKTYKLSDFKGKKVYLKFWASWCSICLSTLGDTNDLAKEQSGKDYVVLSVVSPTFNGEKSADDFKEWYKSLDYKDFPVLMDTKGELLKEYGIRSYPSTLFVGSDGSLAKTHIGYMSKEDIEKTLKEIK
;
A
#
# COMPACT_ATOMS: atom_id res chain seq x y z
N GLU A 1 15.21 -23.57 -10.95
CA GLU A 1 15.54 -22.31 -10.31
C GLU A 1 14.73 -21.15 -10.86
N ILE A 2 14.63 -21.08 -12.17
CA ILE A 2 13.83 -20.03 -12.78
C ILE A 2 12.37 -20.16 -12.36
N TYR A 3 11.87 -21.38 -12.32
CA TYR A 3 10.50 -21.61 -11.89
C TYR A 3 10.30 -21.22 -10.42
N THR A 4 11.37 -21.27 -9.62
CA THR A 4 11.31 -20.84 -8.23
C THR A 4 10.98 -19.34 -8.14
N LEU A 5 11.58 -18.54 -9.00
CA LEU A 5 11.26 -17.11 -9.07
C LEU A 5 9.82 -16.88 -9.45
N SER A 6 9.31 -17.62 -10.43
CA SER A 6 7.91 -17.50 -10.83
C SER A 6 6.97 -17.89 -9.70
N LEU A 7 7.30 -18.95 -8.97
CA LEU A 7 6.50 -19.37 -7.82
C LEU A 7 6.54 -18.29 -6.73
N HIS A 8 7.71 -17.69 -6.52
CA HIS A 8 7.85 -16.63 -5.53
C HIS A 8 6.95 -15.43 -5.89
N ASP A 9 6.95 -15.02 -7.15
CA ASP A 9 6.10 -13.91 -7.60
C ASP A 9 4.61 -14.23 -7.49
N ALA A 10 4.26 -15.51 -7.61
CA ALA A 10 2.86 -15.94 -7.54
C ALA A 10 2.38 -16.17 -6.10
N LEU A 11 3.26 -16.07 -5.10
CA LEU A 11 2.85 -16.31 -3.72
C LEU A 11 1.91 -15.20 -3.23
N PRO A 12 0.90 -15.56 -2.45
CA PRO A 12 0.02 -14.55 -1.87
C PRO A 12 0.77 -13.72 -0.83
N ILE A 13 0.27 -12.52 -0.61
CA ILE A 13 0.79 -11.67 0.46
C ILE A 13 0.36 -12.26 1.79
N CYS A 14 1.33 -12.63 2.61
CA CYS A 14 1.11 -13.44 3.81
C CYS A 14 1.11 -12.64 5.11
N VAL A 15 0.51 -11.47 5.15
CA VAL A 15 0.31 -10.74 6.39
C VAL A 15 -1.11 -10.97 6.85
N SER A 16 -1.28 -11.47 8.09
CA SER A 16 -2.60 -11.85 8.57
C SER A 16 -3.54 -10.66 8.71
N SER A 17 -3.07 -9.58 9.34
CA SER A 17 -3.90 -8.39 9.47
C SER A 17 -3.06 -7.19 9.92
N LEU A 18 -3.55 -6.00 9.60
CA LEU A 18 -2.94 -4.74 10.04
C LEU A 18 -4.03 -3.84 10.59
N GLN A 19 -3.65 -3.01 11.55
CA GLN A 19 -4.57 -2.03 12.10
C GLN A 19 -4.44 -0.72 11.33
N GLY A 20 -5.56 -0.12 10.99
CA GLY A 20 -5.56 1.19 10.35
C GLY A 20 -5.48 2.31 11.36
N VAL A 21 -5.13 3.50 10.90
CA VAL A 21 -5.16 4.70 11.75
C VAL A 21 -6.57 5.01 12.24
N ASP A 22 -7.58 4.48 11.57
CA ASP A 22 -8.99 4.64 11.95
C ASP A 22 -9.41 3.66 13.06
N GLY A 23 -8.51 2.83 13.56
CA GLY A 23 -8.81 1.85 14.58
C GLY A 23 -9.40 0.54 14.08
N LYS A 24 -9.68 0.44 12.80
CA LYS A 24 -10.21 -0.79 12.21
C LYS A 24 -9.10 -1.77 11.88
N THR A 25 -9.43 -3.05 11.88
CA THR A 25 -8.49 -4.10 11.48
C THR A 25 -8.76 -4.48 10.03
N TYR A 26 -7.69 -4.56 9.25
CA TYR A 26 -7.75 -4.88 7.83
C TYR A 26 -6.98 -6.15 7.54
N LYS A 27 -7.58 -7.04 6.75
CA LYS A 27 -6.90 -8.24 6.25
C LYS A 27 -6.79 -8.10 4.75
N LEU A 28 -5.58 -8.26 4.23
CA LEU A 28 -5.38 -8.15 2.78
C LEU A 28 -6.18 -9.22 2.02
N SER A 29 -6.37 -10.39 2.64
CA SER A 29 -7.19 -11.45 2.04
C SER A 29 -8.65 -11.06 1.82
N ASP A 30 -9.14 -10.06 2.56
CA ASP A 30 -10.52 -9.59 2.39
C ASP A 30 -10.74 -8.89 1.05
N PHE A 31 -9.66 -8.54 0.37
CA PHE A 31 -9.74 -7.84 -0.91
C PHE A 31 -9.55 -8.76 -2.11
N LYS A 32 -9.48 -10.08 -1.89
CA LYS A 32 -9.46 -11.02 -3.01
C LYS A 32 -10.71 -10.81 -3.89
N GLY A 33 -10.51 -10.94 -5.19
CA GLY A 33 -11.55 -10.60 -6.15
C GLY A 33 -11.38 -9.23 -6.75
N LYS A 34 -10.55 -8.39 -6.12
CA LYS A 34 -10.19 -7.08 -6.64
C LYS A 34 -8.69 -6.92 -6.66
N LYS A 35 -8.19 -6.11 -7.58
CA LYS A 35 -6.79 -5.73 -7.61
C LYS A 35 -6.52 -4.74 -6.47
N VAL A 36 -5.32 -4.73 -5.92
CA VAL A 36 -4.97 -3.81 -4.83
C VAL A 36 -3.75 -2.98 -5.22
N TYR A 37 -3.91 -1.68 -5.13
CA TYR A 37 -2.81 -0.73 -5.18
C TYR A 37 -2.40 -0.45 -3.74
N LEU A 38 -1.21 -0.90 -3.35
CA LEU A 38 -0.72 -0.80 -1.98
C LEU A 38 0.49 0.13 -1.96
N LYS A 39 0.29 1.33 -1.44
CA LYS A 39 1.33 2.37 -1.41
C LYS A 39 2.04 2.38 -0.05
N PHE A 40 3.37 2.27 -0.08
CA PHE A 40 4.20 2.43 1.12
C PHE A 40 4.74 3.86 1.17
N TRP A 41 4.59 4.51 2.31
CA TRP A 41 5.01 5.90 2.47
C TRP A 41 5.40 6.21 3.90
N ALA A 42 5.88 7.44 4.14
CA ALA A 42 6.28 7.88 5.46
C ALA A 42 5.91 9.35 5.66
N SER A 43 5.70 9.74 6.91
CA SER A 43 5.30 11.11 7.22
C SER A 43 6.41 12.13 6.91
N TRP A 44 7.66 11.70 6.90
CA TRP A 44 8.81 12.58 6.61
C TRP A 44 9.13 12.65 5.11
N CYS A 45 8.45 11.91 4.29
CA CYS A 45 8.77 11.81 2.86
C CYS A 45 8.00 12.87 2.08
N SER A 46 8.68 13.94 1.63
CA SER A 46 8.02 15.05 0.97
C SER A 46 7.34 14.66 -0.34
N ILE A 47 7.97 13.78 -1.14
CA ILE A 47 7.35 13.29 -2.38
C ILE A 47 6.10 12.48 -2.06
N CYS A 48 6.14 11.67 -1.01
CA CYS A 48 4.97 10.93 -0.58
C CYS A 48 3.82 11.86 -0.24
N LEU A 49 4.10 12.89 0.55
CA LEU A 49 3.06 13.84 0.97
C LEU A 49 2.49 14.62 -0.21
N SER A 50 3.33 15.02 -1.16
CA SER A 50 2.88 15.76 -2.33
C SER A 50 1.99 14.92 -3.25
N THR A 51 2.06 13.60 -3.15
CA THR A 51 1.27 12.70 -3.99
C THR A 51 0.08 12.08 -3.28
N LEU A 52 -0.14 12.41 -1.99
CA LEU A 52 -1.29 11.88 -1.27
C LEU A 52 -2.61 12.36 -1.87
N GLY A 53 -2.64 13.57 -2.44
CA GLY A 53 -3.82 14.07 -3.12
C GLY A 53 -4.22 13.18 -4.29
N ASP A 54 -3.27 12.79 -5.12
CA ASP A 54 -3.52 11.88 -6.24
C ASP A 54 -3.98 10.51 -5.74
N THR A 55 -3.38 10.03 -4.65
CA THR A 55 -3.78 8.76 -4.03
C THR A 55 -5.23 8.85 -3.55
N ASN A 56 -5.60 9.95 -2.94
CA ASN A 56 -6.95 10.16 -2.45
C ASN A 56 -7.96 10.25 -3.60
N ASP A 57 -7.58 10.92 -4.69
CA ASP A 57 -8.42 11.00 -5.87
C ASP A 57 -8.65 9.61 -6.48
N LEU A 58 -7.59 8.81 -6.56
CA LEU A 58 -7.69 7.45 -7.06
C LEU A 58 -8.63 6.62 -6.18
N ALA A 59 -8.56 6.81 -4.86
CA ALA A 59 -9.44 6.13 -3.92
C ALA A 59 -10.90 6.55 -4.10
N LYS A 60 -11.15 7.83 -4.35
CA LYS A 60 -12.51 8.29 -4.61
C LYS A 60 -13.11 7.64 -5.86
N GLU A 61 -12.27 7.38 -6.85
CA GLU A 61 -12.70 6.82 -8.13
C GLU A 61 -12.85 5.31 -8.10
N GLN A 62 -12.48 4.64 -6.99
CA GLN A 62 -12.49 3.18 -6.94
C GLN A 62 -13.89 2.56 -6.92
N SER A 63 -14.90 3.32 -6.54
CA SER A 63 -16.26 2.82 -6.47
C SER A 63 -16.72 2.34 -7.84
N GLY A 64 -17.17 1.10 -7.92
CA GLY A 64 -17.58 0.50 -9.19
C GLY A 64 -16.42 0.02 -10.06
N LYS A 65 -15.20 0.17 -9.61
CA LYS A 65 -14.01 -0.31 -10.31
C LYS A 65 -13.56 -1.66 -9.76
N ASP A 66 -12.62 -2.29 -10.44
CA ASP A 66 -12.10 -3.60 -10.06
C ASP A 66 -10.85 -3.53 -9.19
N TYR A 67 -10.57 -2.38 -8.60
CA TYR A 67 -9.40 -2.21 -7.74
C TYR A 67 -9.75 -1.50 -6.44
N VAL A 68 -8.84 -1.63 -5.47
CA VAL A 68 -8.92 -0.99 -4.15
C VAL A 68 -7.62 -0.26 -3.90
N VAL A 69 -7.69 0.91 -3.28
CA VAL A 69 -6.52 1.71 -2.91
C VAL A 69 -6.27 1.58 -1.42
N LEU A 70 -5.10 1.10 -1.05
CA LEU A 70 -4.67 0.98 0.34
C LEU A 70 -3.29 1.62 0.48
N SER A 71 -2.96 2.07 1.69
CA SER A 71 -1.62 2.56 1.96
C SER A 71 -1.09 1.96 3.26
N VAL A 72 0.23 1.93 3.38
CA VAL A 72 0.91 1.35 4.54
C VAL A 72 1.99 2.31 5.02
N VAL A 73 2.03 2.53 6.33
CA VAL A 73 3.16 3.18 6.99
C VAL A 73 3.71 2.19 8.01
N SER A 74 4.98 2.32 8.35
CA SER A 74 5.62 1.41 9.29
C SER A 74 6.15 2.20 10.48
N PRO A 75 5.33 2.39 11.52
CA PRO A 75 5.74 3.16 12.69
C PRO A 75 7.07 2.67 13.27
N THR A 76 7.92 3.60 13.66
CA THR A 76 9.24 3.40 14.23
C THR A 76 10.30 2.83 13.28
N PHE A 77 9.93 2.44 12.06
CA PHE A 77 10.89 1.97 11.07
C PHE A 77 11.29 3.09 10.12
N ASN A 78 12.54 3.09 9.71
CA ASN A 78 13.08 4.05 8.73
C ASN A 78 12.81 5.51 9.10
N GLY A 79 12.86 5.84 10.39
CA GLY A 79 12.69 7.20 10.86
C GLY A 79 11.23 7.63 11.02
N GLU A 80 10.27 6.73 10.89
CA GLU A 80 8.88 7.08 11.07
C GLU A 80 8.54 7.27 12.55
N LYS A 81 7.50 8.06 12.81
CA LYS A 81 6.96 8.29 14.15
C LYS A 81 6.45 6.99 14.76
N SER A 82 6.26 7.00 16.08
CA SER A 82 5.52 5.92 16.75
C SER A 82 4.10 5.86 16.21
N ALA A 83 3.42 4.73 16.45
CA ALA A 83 2.04 4.58 15.99
C ALA A 83 1.13 5.67 16.55
N ASP A 84 1.25 5.98 17.83
CA ASP A 84 0.41 6.99 18.48
C ASP A 84 0.70 8.39 17.93
N ASP A 85 1.96 8.72 17.78
CA ASP A 85 2.35 10.03 17.24
C ASP A 85 1.94 10.17 15.78
N PHE A 86 2.03 9.09 15.01
CA PHE A 86 1.59 9.08 13.63
C PHE A 86 0.08 9.34 13.54
N LYS A 87 -0.71 8.65 14.34
CA LYS A 87 -2.16 8.85 14.35
C LYS A 87 -2.52 10.29 14.66
N GLU A 88 -1.86 10.88 15.64
CA GLU A 88 -2.13 12.26 16.03
C GLU A 88 -1.75 13.22 14.91
N TRP A 89 -0.59 13.02 14.31
CA TRP A 89 -0.14 13.84 13.19
C TRP A 89 -1.06 13.71 11.98
N TYR A 90 -1.51 12.48 11.69
CA TYR A 90 -2.34 12.24 10.52
C TYR A 90 -3.70 12.94 10.59
N LYS A 91 -4.19 13.22 11.79
CA LYS A 91 -5.43 13.98 11.96
C LYS A 91 -5.37 15.37 11.33
N SER A 92 -4.19 15.92 11.18
CA SER A 92 -4.00 17.23 10.55
C SER A 92 -4.17 17.19 9.03
N LEU A 93 -4.15 16.00 8.43
CA LEU A 93 -4.33 15.84 6.99
C LEU A 93 -5.78 15.58 6.65
N ASP A 94 -6.16 15.95 5.43
CA ASP A 94 -7.55 15.87 5.00
C ASP A 94 -7.75 14.81 3.91
N TYR A 95 -7.12 13.65 4.07
CA TYR A 95 -7.21 12.55 3.11
C TYR A 95 -7.89 11.38 3.79
N LYS A 96 -9.18 11.16 3.49
CA LYS A 96 -9.99 10.18 4.22
C LYS A 96 -10.56 9.07 3.33
N ASP A 97 -10.25 9.10 2.04
CA ASP A 97 -10.86 8.15 1.11
C ASP A 97 -10.07 6.87 0.94
N PHE A 98 -8.84 6.81 1.47
CA PHE A 98 -8.06 5.58 1.46
C PHE A 98 -7.62 5.22 2.88
N PRO A 99 -7.58 3.92 3.21
CA PRO A 99 -7.07 3.50 4.53
C PRO A 99 -5.56 3.69 4.63
N VAL A 100 -5.11 4.00 5.84
CA VAL A 100 -3.68 4.00 6.17
C VAL A 100 -3.48 2.88 7.18
N LEU A 101 -2.82 1.81 6.74
CA LEU A 101 -2.56 0.64 7.56
C LEU A 101 -1.20 0.79 8.22
N MET A 102 -1.09 0.33 9.46
CA MET A 102 0.15 0.46 10.23
C MET A 102 0.84 -0.89 10.35
N ASP A 103 1.97 -1.02 9.69
CA ASP A 103 2.82 -2.21 9.75
C ASP A 103 3.77 -2.06 10.93
N THR A 104 3.24 -2.21 12.15
CA THR A 104 3.97 -1.92 13.38
C THR A 104 5.15 -2.84 13.63
N LYS A 105 5.12 -4.03 13.06
CA LYS A 105 6.23 -4.99 13.18
C LYS A 105 7.19 -4.95 12.01
N GLY A 106 6.91 -4.13 11.01
CA GLY A 106 7.74 -4.04 9.82
C GLY A 106 7.73 -5.30 8.97
N GLU A 107 6.69 -6.12 9.08
CA GLU A 107 6.62 -7.39 8.37
C GLU A 107 6.60 -7.22 6.86
N LEU A 108 5.80 -6.29 6.38
CA LEU A 108 5.73 -6.01 4.94
C LEU A 108 7.01 -5.40 4.41
N LEU A 109 7.64 -4.52 5.19
CA LEU A 109 8.92 -3.94 4.80
C LEU A 109 9.97 -5.03 4.58
N LYS A 110 10.05 -5.98 5.51
CA LYS A 110 11.03 -7.06 5.46
C LYS A 110 10.72 -8.03 4.34
N GLU A 111 9.47 -8.44 4.22
CA GLU A 111 9.09 -9.46 3.25
C GLU A 111 9.30 -8.99 1.81
N TYR A 112 8.98 -7.75 1.52
CA TYR A 112 9.06 -7.23 0.15
C TYR A 112 10.27 -6.32 -0.07
N GLY A 113 11.16 -6.23 0.91
CA GLY A 113 12.40 -5.48 0.77
C GLY A 113 12.20 -3.99 0.53
N ILE A 114 11.20 -3.40 1.16
CA ILE A 114 10.90 -1.97 1.00
C ILE A 114 11.96 -1.16 1.75
N ARG A 115 12.74 -0.37 1.03
CA ARG A 115 13.84 0.42 1.61
C ARG A 115 13.71 1.92 1.35
N SER A 116 12.86 2.30 0.45
CA SER A 116 12.69 3.70 0.09
C SER A 116 11.22 4.01 -0.12
N TYR A 117 10.88 5.28 -0.06
CA TYR A 117 9.51 5.73 -0.21
C TYR A 117 9.42 6.81 -1.29
N PRO A 118 8.34 6.84 -2.04
CA PRO A 118 7.25 5.87 -2.03
C PRO A 118 7.64 4.58 -2.74
N SER A 119 7.04 3.48 -2.34
CA SER A 119 7.14 2.20 -3.04
C SER A 119 5.74 1.63 -3.14
N THR A 120 5.50 0.83 -4.17
CA THR A 120 4.17 0.32 -4.46
C THR A 120 4.20 -1.17 -4.73
N LEU A 121 3.24 -1.88 -4.16
CA LEU A 121 2.95 -3.25 -4.55
C LEU A 121 1.61 -3.27 -5.27
N PHE A 122 1.57 -3.92 -6.43
CA PHE A 122 0.32 -4.18 -7.13
C PHE A 122 -0.05 -5.63 -6.93
N VAL A 123 -1.21 -5.86 -6.33
CA VAL A 123 -1.70 -7.19 -6.01
C VAL A 123 -2.82 -7.54 -6.97
N GLY A 124 -2.74 -8.72 -7.55
CA GLY A 124 -3.76 -9.19 -8.49
C GLY A 124 -5.04 -9.61 -7.77
N SER A 125 -6.09 -9.85 -8.55
CA SER A 125 -7.38 -10.22 -8.00
C SER A 125 -7.37 -11.57 -7.29
N ASP A 126 -6.37 -12.41 -7.58
CA ASP A 126 -6.18 -13.70 -6.89
C ASP A 126 -5.44 -13.56 -5.56
N GLY A 127 -5.04 -12.35 -5.18
CA GLY A 127 -4.34 -12.09 -3.93
C GLY A 127 -2.82 -12.24 -4.00
N SER A 128 -2.27 -12.53 -5.18
CA SER A 128 -0.81 -12.68 -5.32
C SER A 128 -0.17 -11.41 -5.87
N LEU A 129 1.09 -11.22 -5.53
CA LEU A 129 1.84 -10.04 -5.98
C LEU A 129 2.03 -10.06 -7.49
N ALA A 130 1.56 -9.00 -8.16
CA ALA A 130 1.65 -8.90 -9.61
C ALA A 130 2.82 -8.03 -10.06
N LYS A 131 3.11 -6.95 -9.33
CA LYS A 131 4.17 -6.02 -9.72
C LYS A 131 4.63 -5.20 -8.52
N THR A 132 5.91 -4.84 -8.51
CA THR A 132 6.49 -3.92 -7.53
C THR A 132 7.06 -2.72 -8.25
N HIS A 133 6.86 -1.53 -7.72
CA HIS A 133 7.44 -0.32 -8.27
C HIS A 133 8.10 0.48 -7.16
N ILE A 134 9.33 0.95 -7.41
CA ILE A 134 10.07 1.79 -6.47
C ILE A 134 10.04 3.22 -6.99
N GLY A 135 9.65 4.15 -6.14
CA GLY A 135 9.65 5.57 -6.47
C GLY A 135 8.29 6.09 -6.90
N TYR A 136 8.28 7.32 -7.34
CA TYR A 136 7.06 8.02 -7.73
C TYR A 136 6.39 7.37 -8.95
N MET A 137 5.07 7.34 -8.93
CA MET A 137 4.24 6.99 -10.09
C MET A 137 3.17 8.04 -10.27
N SER A 138 2.93 8.45 -11.52
CA SER A 138 1.81 9.33 -11.81
C SER A 138 0.50 8.56 -11.66
N LYS A 139 -0.59 9.29 -11.45
CA LYS A 139 -1.91 8.69 -11.37
C LYS A 139 -2.22 7.89 -12.65
N GLU A 140 -1.87 8.43 -13.81
CA GLU A 140 -2.08 7.78 -15.11
C GLU A 140 -1.32 6.46 -15.20
N ASP A 141 -0.08 6.43 -14.73
CA ASP A 141 0.72 5.20 -14.74
C ASP A 141 0.17 4.15 -13.80
N ILE A 142 -0.34 4.59 -12.64
CA ILE A 142 -0.98 3.68 -11.69
C ILE A 142 -2.22 3.05 -12.33
N GLU A 143 -3.07 3.87 -12.93
CA GLU A 143 -4.28 3.39 -13.59
C GLU A 143 -3.96 2.43 -14.73
N LYS A 144 -2.94 2.75 -15.52
CA LYS A 144 -2.50 1.89 -16.60
C LYS A 144 -2.05 0.52 -16.07
N THR A 145 -1.23 0.53 -15.01
CA THR A 145 -0.75 -0.70 -14.40
C THR A 145 -1.91 -1.54 -13.87
N LEU A 146 -2.88 -0.90 -13.23
CA LEU A 146 -4.05 -1.61 -12.70
C LEU A 146 -4.87 -2.26 -13.82
N LYS A 147 -4.89 -1.66 -15.00
CA LYS A 147 -5.56 -2.28 -16.15
C LYS A 147 -4.79 -3.45 -16.73
N GLU A 148 -3.46 -3.40 -16.67
CA GLU A 148 -2.59 -4.42 -17.26
C GLU A 148 -2.49 -5.69 -16.42
N ILE A 149 -2.59 -5.59 -15.11
CA ILE A 149 -2.48 -6.76 -14.24
C ILE A 149 -3.83 -7.49 -14.15
N LYS A 150 -3.78 -8.74 -13.67
CA LYS A 150 -4.96 -9.57 -13.50
C LYS A 150 -5.45 -9.55 -12.05
#